data_2eaa2e3f53ab435e113e18b0cd73f810
#
_entry.id   2eaa2e3f53ab435e113e18b0cd73f810
#
_cell.length_a   1.000
_cell.length_b   1.000
_cell.length_c   1.000
_cell.angle_alpha   90.00
_cell.angle_beta   90.00
_cell.angle_gamma   90.00
#
_symmetry.space_group_name_H-M   'P 1'
#
loop_
_entity.id
_entity.type
_entity.pdbx_description
1 polymer ?
#
loop_
_entity_poly.entity_id
_entity_poly.type
_entity_poly.pdbx_seq_one_letter_code
_entity_poly.pdbx_strand_id
1 'polypeptide(L)'
;MTMSDEFDNELDQIMADTTAKAEPMPSGTPAAAALIQFIERVERLEEEKAGLMEDIRSVYGEAKGAGFDPKIMRAIVRLRKMEPADRQEQEALIETYKTAVGMG
;
A
#
# COMPACT_ATOMS: atom_id res chain seq x y z
N MET A 1 -2.53 9.88 -2.50
CA MET A 1 -3.02 8.50 -2.31
C MET A 1 -2.00 7.71 -1.52
N THR A 2 -2.44 7.01 -0.51
CA THR A 2 -1.61 6.15 0.31
C THR A 2 -1.66 4.72 -0.24
N MET A 3 -0.68 3.88 0.11
CA MET A 3 -0.70 2.46 -0.26
C MET A 3 -1.95 1.73 0.28
N SER A 4 -2.54 2.22 1.37
CA SER A 4 -3.77 1.68 1.94
C SER A 4 -4.97 1.85 1.01
N ASP A 5 -5.05 2.98 0.29
CA ASP A 5 -6.18 3.25 -0.61
C ASP A 5 -6.17 2.32 -1.83
N GLU A 6 -4.99 2.00 -2.37
CA GLU A 6 -4.86 1.06 -3.48
C GLU A 6 -5.25 -0.35 -3.06
N PHE A 7 -4.83 -0.78 -1.87
CA PHE A 7 -5.17 -2.08 -1.32
C PHE A 7 -6.67 -2.20 -1.04
N ASP A 8 -7.29 -1.16 -0.47
CA ASP A 8 -8.72 -1.13 -0.19
C ASP A 8 -9.54 -1.17 -1.48
N ASN A 9 -9.08 -0.51 -2.54
CA ASN A 9 -9.72 -0.56 -3.85
C ASN A 9 -9.67 -1.96 -4.47
N GLU A 10 -8.57 -2.68 -4.33
CA GLU A 10 -8.46 -4.06 -4.79
C GLU A 10 -9.42 -4.97 -4.03
N LEU A 11 -9.52 -4.81 -2.71
CA LEU A 11 -10.46 -5.56 -1.89
C LEU A 11 -11.91 -5.28 -2.28
N ASP A 12 -12.27 -4.03 -2.51
CA ASP A 12 -13.61 -3.64 -2.94
C ASP A 12 -13.97 -4.27 -4.29
N GLN A 13 -13.03 -4.33 -5.23
CA GLN A 13 -13.23 -4.98 -6.51
C GLN A 13 -13.43 -6.49 -6.37
N ILE A 14 -12.65 -7.14 -5.53
CA ILE A 14 -12.81 -8.57 -5.23
C ILE A 14 -14.18 -8.83 -4.61
N MET A 15 -14.61 -8.00 -3.68
CA MET A 15 -15.93 -8.09 -3.07
C MET A 15 -17.05 -7.90 -4.07
N ALA A 16 -16.93 -6.93 -4.98
CA ALA A 16 -17.93 -6.67 -6.02
C ALA A 16 -18.09 -7.85 -6.97
N ASP A 17 -17.01 -8.54 -7.33
CA ASP A 17 -17.02 -9.68 -8.24
C ASP A 17 -17.59 -10.94 -7.59
N THR A 18 -17.56 -11.05 -6.27
CA THR A 18 -17.96 -12.25 -5.53
C THR A 18 -19.33 -12.17 -4.87
N THR A 19 -20.02 -11.03 -4.96
CA THR A 19 -21.33 -10.84 -4.28
C THR A 19 -22.47 -11.66 -4.87
N ALA A 20 -22.30 -12.32 -5.99
CA ALA A 20 -23.43 -12.87 -6.74
C ALA A 20 -24.00 -14.18 -6.19
N LYS A 21 -23.31 -14.93 -5.31
CA LYS A 21 -23.80 -16.24 -4.85
C LYS A 21 -23.20 -16.65 -3.50
N ALA A 22 -23.67 -16.02 -2.43
CA ALA A 22 -23.35 -16.51 -1.10
C ALA A 22 -24.29 -17.66 -0.74
N GLU A 23 -23.79 -18.88 -0.70
CA GLU A 23 -24.51 -20.00 -0.12
C GLU A 23 -24.41 -19.95 1.40
N PRO A 24 -25.48 -20.34 2.13
CA PRO A 24 -25.42 -20.39 3.59
C PRO A 24 -24.29 -21.32 4.05
N MET A 25 -23.47 -20.84 4.97
CA MET A 25 -22.44 -21.63 5.61
C MET A 25 -22.77 -21.75 7.10
N PRO A 26 -23.37 -22.86 7.54
CA PRO A 26 -23.72 -23.02 8.95
C PRO A 26 -22.48 -23.01 9.84
N SER A 27 -22.63 -22.43 11.04
CA SER A 27 -21.57 -22.46 12.04
C SER A 27 -21.32 -23.89 12.50
N GLY A 28 -20.08 -24.18 12.94
CA GLY A 28 -19.69 -25.49 13.40
C GLY A 28 -19.35 -26.50 12.31
N THR A 29 -19.41 -26.11 11.03
CA THR A 29 -19.02 -26.97 9.91
C THR A 29 -17.49 -26.89 9.68
N PRO A 30 -16.88 -27.90 9.03
CA PRO A 30 -15.46 -27.81 8.66
C PRO A 30 -15.14 -26.59 7.80
N ALA A 31 -16.05 -26.20 6.91
CA ALA A 31 -15.88 -25.02 6.08
C ALA A 31 -15.86 -23.74 6.92
N ALA A 32 -16.74 -23.62 7.91
CA ALA A 32 -16.75 -22.51 8.82
C ALA A 32 -15.50 -22.44 9.68
N ALA A 33 -15.01 -23.59 10.14
CA ALA A 33 -13.76 -23.67 10.90
C ALA A 33 -12.55 -23.19 10.05
N ALA A 34 -12.48 -23.61 8.80
CA ALA A 34 -11.44 -23.18 7.88
C ALA A 34 -11.52 -21.66 7.63
N LEU A 35 -12.72 -21.13 7.44
CA LEU A 35 -12.95 -19.70 7.26
C LEU A 35 -12.45 -18.90 8.46
N ILE A 36 -12.76 -19.36 9.66
CA ILE A 36 -12.30 -18.71 10.90
C ILE A 36 -10.77 -18.65 10.94
N GLN A 37 -10.11 -19.76 10.59
CA GLN A 37 -8.65 -19.80 10.57
C GLN A 37 -8.05 -18.81 9.57
N PHE A 38 -8.62 -18.68 8.38
CA PHE A 38 -8.18 -17.70 7.40
C PHE A 38 -8.38 -16.28 7.90
N ILE A 39 -9.53 -16.01 8.49
CA ILE A 39 -9.81 -14.68 9.07
C ILE A 39 -8.79 -14.33 10.15
N GLU A 40 -8.52 -15.26 11.07
CA GLU A 40 -7.56 -15.04 12.15
C GLU A 40 -6.14 -14.79 11.62
N ARG A 41 -5.75 -15.48 10.54
CA ARG A 41 -4.46 -15.25 9.89
C ARG A 41 -4.38 -13.86 9.26
N VAL A 42 -5.43 -13.43 8.60
CA VAL A 42 -5.52 -12.07 8.04
C VAL A 42 -5.46 -11.03 9.15
N GLU A 43 -6.22 -11.22 10.21
CA GLU A 43 -6.25 -10.29 11.35
C GLU A 43 -4.87 -10.14 11.99
N ARG A 44 -4.15 -11.24 12.14
CA ARG A 44 -2.78 -11.23 12.68
C ARG A 44 -1.83 -10.43 11.78
N LEU A 45 -1.92 -10.65 10.47
CA LEU A 45 -1.09 -9.93 9.51
C LEU A 45 -1.44 -8.44 9.46
N GLU A 46 -2.72 -8.09 9.57
CA GLU A 46 -3.14 -6.69 9.65
C GLU A 46 -2.59 -6.01 10.90
N GLU A 47 -2.54 -6.73 12.02
CA GLU A 47 -1.97 -6.22 13.26
C GLU A 47 -0.45 -6.01 13.12
N GLU A 48 0.26 -6.96 12.51
CA GLU A 48 1.69 -6.84 12.22
C GLU A 48 1.95 -5.66 11.28
N LYS A 49 1.14 -5.50 10.26
CA LYS A 49 1.20 -4.38 9.32
C LYS A 49 1.04 -3.04 10.04
N ALA A 50 0.07 -2.95 10.94
CA ALA A 50 -0.15 -1.73 11.73
C ALA A 50 1.07 -1.38 12.59
N GLY A 51 1.68 -2.40 13.19
CA GLY A 51 2.91 -2.22 13.96
C GLY A 51 4.07 -1.73 13.10
N LEU A 52 4.25 -2.31 11.91
CA LEU A 52 5.28 -1.89 10.98
C LEU A 52 5.05 -0.46 10.47
N MET A 53 3.79 -0.09 10.23
CA MET A 53 3.46 1.28 9.82
C MET A 53 3.80 2.30 10.90
N GLU A 54 3.59 1.96 12.18
CA GLU A 54 4.00 2.81 13.29
C GLU A 54 5.52 2.94 13.37
N ASP A 55 6.24 1.83 13.18
CA ASP A 55 7.71 1.84 13.17
C ASP A 55 8.25 2.73 12.05
N ILE A 56 7.67 2.65 10.86
CA ILE A 56 8.04 3.50 9.72
C ILE A 56 7.81 4.98 10.07
N ARG A 57 6.65 5.28 10.66
CA ARG A 57 6.33 6.65 11.08
C ARG A 57 7.33 7.17 12.09
N SER A 58 7.74 6.32 13.03
CA SER A 58 8.74 6.68 14.04
C SER A 58 10.08 7.02 13.42
N VAL A 59 10.53 6.26 12.42
CA VAL A 59 11.79 6.52 11.73
C VAL A 59 11.74 7.87 10.99
N TYR A 60 10.64 8.17 10.31
CA TYR A 60 10.47 9.47 9.67
C TYR A 60 10.44 10.62 10.70
N GLY A 61 9.85 10.38 11.88
CA GLY A 61 9.87 11.34 12.97
C GLY A 61 11.28 11.61 13.48
N GLU A 62 12.09 10.59 13.65
CA GLU A 62 13.50 10.72 14.00
C GLU A 62 14.28 11.51 12.96
N ALA A 63 14.07 11.20 11.68
CA ALA A 63 14.71 11.89 10.58
C ALA A 63 14.35 13.38 10.56
N LYS A 64 13.08 13.71 10.81
CA LYS A 64 12.63 15.09 10.92
C LYS A 64 13.31 15.81 12.07
N GLY A 65 13.43 15.15 13.22
CA GLY A 65 14.16 15.71 14.36
C GLY A 65 15.64 15.93 14.09
N ALA A 66 16.23 15.16 13.17
CA ALA A 66 17.61 15.31 12.74
C ALA A 66 17.79 16.37 11.63
N GLY A 67 16.70 17.01 11.18
CA GLY A 67 16.75 18.08 10.19
C GLY A 67 16.45 17.66 8.76
N PHE A 68 16.06 16.42 8.53
CA PHE A 68 15.68 15.94 7.19
C PHE A 68 14.20 16.17 6.91
N ASP A 69 13.85 16.24 5.63
CA ASP A 69 12.47 16.41 5.19
C ASP A 69 11.84 15.05 4.91
N PRO A 70 10.86 14.59 5.72
CA PRO A 70 10.22 13.29 5.50
C PRO A 70 9.52 13.16 4.15
N LYS A 71 8.98 14.25 3.62
CA LYS A 71 8.30 14.25 2.32
C LYS A 71 9.27 13.92 1.19
N ILE A 72 10.45 14.53 1.21
CA ILE A 72 11.50 14.25 0.23
C ILE A 72 12.05 12.85 0.42
N MET A 73 12.23 12.42 1.66
CA MET A 73 12.67 11.06 1.96
C MET A 73 11.72 10.01 1.38
N ARG A 74 10.41 10.22 1.52
CA ARG A 74 9.41 9.29 0.95
C ARG A 74 9.53 9.23 -0.57
N ALA A 75 9.79 10.35 -1.22
CA ALA A 75 10.02 10.39 -2.66
C ALA A 75 11.25 9.57 -3.04
N ILE A 76 12.34 9.70 -2.30
CA ILE A 76 13.57 8.95 -2.54
C ILE A 76 13.34 7.45 -2.32
N VAL A 77 12.65 7.06 -1.25
CA VAL A 77 12.33 5.65 -0.99
C VAL A 77 11.56 5.04 -2.17
N ARG A 78 10.61 5.78 -2.72
CA ARG A 78 9.83 5.34 -3.89
C ARG A 78 10.71 5.18 -5.13
N LEU A 79 11.60 6.14 -5.38
CA LEU A 79 12.52 6.09 -6.52
C LEU A 79 13.49 4.93 -6.42
N ARG A 80 13.97 4.62 -5.22
CA ARG A 80 14.91 3.51 -5.00
C ARG A 80 14.30 2.13 -5.27
N LYS A 81 12.98 2.01 -5.25
CA LYS A 81 12.28 0.77 -5.59
C LYS A 81 12.16 0.55 -7.10
N MET A 82 12.36 1.60 -7.89
CA MET A 82 12.27 1.53 -9.34
C MET A 82 13.57 1.00 -9.94
N GLU A 83 13.44 0.28 -11.05
CA GLU A 83 14.59 -0.08 -11.86
C GLU A 83 15.26 1.19 -12.39
N PRO A 84 16.61 1.24 -12.47
CA PRO A 84 17.29 2.45 -12.93
C PRO A 84 16.84 2.97 -14.29
N ALA A 85 16.55 2.08 -15.23
CA ALA A 85 16.07 2.46 -16.56
C ALA A 85 14.68 3.12 -16.48
N ASP A 86 13.79 2.56 -15.67
CA ASP A 86 12.43 3.09 -15.48
C ASP A 86 12.47 4.45 -14.80
N ARG A 87 13.37 4.63 -13.83
CA ARG A 87 13.55 5.89 -13.14
C ARG A 87 14.04 6.98 -14.10
N GLN A 88 15.02 6.66 -14.95
CA GLN A 88 15.54 7.60 -15.95
C GLN A 88 14.45 7.99 -16.97
N GLU A 89 13.68 7.02 -17.41
CA GLU A 89 12.55 7.27 -18.31
C GLU A 89 11.51 8.19 -17.66
N GLN A 90 11.16 7.95 -16.41
CA GLN A 90 10.22 8.79 -15.69
C GLN A 90 10.75 10.22 -15.53
N GLU A 91 12.01 10.38 -15.16
CA GLU A 91 12.64 11.70 -15.03
C GLU A 91 12.62 12.47 -16.35
N ALA A 92 12.91 11.78 -17.46
CA ALA A 92 12.88 12.39 -18.79
C ALA A 92 11.46 12.82 -19.19
N LEU A 93 10.46 11.98 -18.92
CA LEU A 93 9.06 12.30 -19.19
C LEU A 93 8.57 13.48 -18.36
N ILE A 94 8.95 13.54 -17.09
CA ILE A 94 8.60 14.66 -16.22
C ILE A 94 9.17 15.97 -16.78
N GLU A 95 10.41 15.96 -17.21
CA GLU A 95 11.04 17.13 -17.83
C GLU A 95 10.31 17.56 -19.11
N THR A 96 9.94 16.61 -19.95
CA THR A 96 9.17 16.87 -21.18
C THR A 96 7.82 17.51 -20.85
N TYR A 97 7.11 16.97 -19.87
CA TYR A 97 5.79 17.50 -19.48
C TYR A 97 5.90 18.86 -18.82
N LYS A 98 6.91 19.06 -17.98
CA LYS A 98 7.18 20.35 -17.35
C LYS A 98 7.40 21.44 -18.41
N THR A 99 8.21 21.14 -19.41
CA THR A 99 8.46 22.06 -20.52
C THR A 99 7.17 22.38 -21.27
N ALA A 100 6.37 21.33 -21.57
CA ALA A 100 5.12 21.49 -22.33
C ALA A 100 4.11 22.39 -21.62
N VAL A 101 4.06 22.33 -20.28
CA VAL A 101 3.12 23.15 -19.49
C VAL A 101 3.73 24.46 -19.00
N GLY A 102 4.94 24.79 -19.41
CA GLY A 102 5.57 26.08 -19.11
C GLY A 102 6.25 26.15 -17.72
N MET A 103 6.53 25.03 -17.12
CA MET A 103 7.25 25.00 -15.83
C MET A 103 8.78 25.10 -16.00
N GLY A 104 9.20 25.15 -17.24
CA GLY A 104 10.61 25.37 -17.55
C GLY A 104 11.55 24.44 -16.92
#